data_657cc9f683bb76d2e43d556216fb87ca
#
_entry.id   657cc9f683bb76d2e43d556216fb87ca
#
_cell.length_a   1.000
_cell.length_b   1.000
_cell.length_c   1.000
_cell.angle_alpha   90.00
_cell.angle_beta   90.00
_cell.angle_gamma   90.00
#
_symmetry.space_group_name_H-M   'P 1'
#
loop_
_entity.id
_entity.type
_entity.pdbx_description
1 polymer ?
#
loop_
_entity_poly.entity_id
_entity_poly.type
_entity_poly.pdbx_seq_one_letter_code
_entity_poly.pdbx_strand_id
1 'polypeptide(L)'
;MRIGSGRRRRRWSLARQLLVLQVVIVGVLVTAGATLAYLNAAQAADRRARDTVTAVAATVADAPNVLAALATQDPPRELQPFAERVRADAGVDFITIMNPDGIRYTHPDPAKIGGMFLGNTAEALAGRSFTETWTGTLGPSVRAVAPVFGEAHQVIALVSVGITVSAISAELQQLLQNLIVVAAAVLAVGIAGS
;
A
#
# COMPACT_ATOMS: atom_id res chain seq x y z
N MET A 1 -18.05 1.99 72.27
CA MET A 1 -18.06 3.34 71.68
C MET A 1 -17.41 3.21 70.26
N ARG A 2 -18.21 3.10 69.15
CA ARG A 2 -17.72 2.92 67.82
C ARG A 2 -17.86 4.27 67.10
N ILE A 3 -16.73 4.90 66.82
CA ILE A 3 -16.66 6.15 66.03
C ILE A 3 -16.71 5.75 64.57
N GLY A 4 -17.84 5.98 63.92
CA GLY A 4 -18.01 5.81 62.49
C GLY A 4 -17.30 6.91 61.72
N SER A 5 -16.22 6.55 61.01
CA SER A 5 -15.54 7.44 60.05
C SER A 5 -16.41 7.60 58.83
N GLY A 6 -17.24 8.62 58.79
CA GLY A 6 -17.98 9.03 57.61
C GLY A 6 -17.02 9.48 56.52
N ARG A 7 -16.79 8.64 55.48
CA ARG A 7 -16.12 9.06 54.23
C ARG A 7 -16.99 10.14 53.57
N ARG A 8 -16.61 11.40 53.74
CA ARG A 8 -17.15 12.52 52.94
C ARG A 8 -16.85 12.24 51.45
N ARG A 9 -17.85 11.79 50.71
CA ARG A 9 -17.79 11.77 49.24
C ARG A 9 -17.59 13.22 48.79
N ARG A 10 -16.41 13.52 48.29
CA ARG A 10 -16.04 14.81 47.70
C ARG A 10 -16.95 15.04 46.49
N ARG A 11 -18.04 15.77 46.67
CA ARG A 11 -18.95 16.13 45.55
C ARG A 11 -18.18 17.11 44.65
N TRP A 12 -17.96 16.73 43.41
CA TRP A 12 -17.35 17.59 42.40
C TRP A 12 -18.27 18.80 42.18
N SER A 13 -17.67 20.00 41.97
CA SER A 13 -18.46 21.17 41.59
C SER A 13 -19.13 20.94 40.22
N LEU A 14 -20.31 21.51 39.99
CA LEU A 14 -21.01 21.42 38.72
C LEU A 14 -20.13 21.85 37.54
N ALA A 15 -19.34 22.91 37.73
CA ALA A 15 -18.39 23.39 36.72
C ALA A 15 -17.39 22.33 36.32
N ARG A 16 -16.83 21.55 37.29
CA ARG A 16 -15.88 20.48 37.01
C ARG A 16 -16.55 19.29 36.30
N GLN A 17 -17.80 18.98 36.64
CA GLN A 17 -18.56 17.92 35.97
C GLN A 17 -18.85 18.30 34.51
N LEU A 18 -19.24 19.54 34.24
CA LEU A 18 -19.45 20.05 32.87
C LEU A 18 -18.17 20.06 32.06
N LEU A 19 -17.04 20.49 32.66
CA LEU A 19 -15.75 20.50 31.99
C LEU A 19 -15.32 19.08 31.61
N VAL A 20 -15.43 18.12 32.54
CA VAL A 20 -15.09 16.71 32.24
C VAL A 20 -15.99 16.15 31.14
N LEU A 21 -17.30 16.43 31.19
CA LEU A 21 -18.24 16.00 30.16
C LEU A 21 -17.85 16.58 28.78
N GLN A 22 -17.52 17.87 28.73
CA GLN A 22 -17.11 18.54 27.50
C GLN A 22 -15.81 17.94 26.94
N VAL A 23 -14.80 17.70 27.77
CA VAL A 23 -13.54 17.07 27.37
C VAL A 23 -13.78 15.64 26.83
N VAL A 24 -14.66 14.87 27.49
CA VAL A 24 -15.03 13.52 27.03
C VAL A 24 -15.72 13.58 25.66
N ILE A 25 -16.71 14.47 25.49
CA ILE A 25 -17.42 14.61 24.22
C ILE A 25 -16.46 15.01 23.09
N VAL A 26 -15.62 16.02 23.32
CA VAL A 26 -14.61 16.46 22.34
C VAL A 26 -13.63 15.33 22.04
N GLY A 27 -13.15 14.61 23.05
CA GLY A 27 -12.25 13.46 22.90
C GLY A 27 -12.89 12.35 22.04
N VAL A 28 -14.14 12.02 22.26
CA VAL A 28 -14.89 11.02 21.47
C VAL A 28 -15.05 11.50 20.01
N LEU A 29 -15.43 12.76 19.80
CA LEU A 29 -15.61 13.31 18.45
C LEU A 29 -14.29 13.36 17.66
N VAL A 30 -13.19 13.78 18.31
CA VAL A 30 -11.86 13.83 17.68
C VAL A 30 -11.39 12.40 17.34
N THR A 31 -11.56 11.44 18.25
CA THR A 31 -11.16 10.06 18.02
C THR A 31 -11.97 9.42 16.89
N ALA A 32 -13.27 9.63 16.88
CA ALA A 32 -14.15 9.12 15.81
C ALA A 32 -13.79 9.75 14.46
N GLY A 33 -13.58 11.07 14.41
CA GLY A 33 -13.15 11.77 13.21
C GLY A 33 -11.79 11.32 12.69
N ALA A 34 -10.81 11.16 13.58
CA ALA A 34 -9.47 10.65 13.23
C ALA A 34 -9.52 9.21 12.69
N THR A 35 -10.33 8.35 13.33
CA THR A 35 -10.50 6.96 12.87
C THR A 35 -11.13 6.92 11.48
N LEU A 36 -12.17 7.70 11.24
CA LEU A 36 -12.83 7.76 9.93
C LEU A 36 -11.88 8.31 8.85
N ALA A 37 -11.13 9.37 9.16
CA ALA A 37 -10.14 9.94 8.26
C ALA A 37 -9.05 8.92 7.92
N TYR A 38 -8.55 8.17 8.90
CA TYR A 38 -7.58 7.10 8.69
C TYR A 38 -8.11 6.01 7.78
N LEU A 39 -9.32 5.50 8.04
CA LEU A 39 -9.92 4.44 7.22
C LEU A 39 -10.12 4.90 5.76
N ASN A 40 -10.56 6.14 5.56
CA ASN A 40 -10.71 6.72 4.22
C ASN A 40 -9.36 6.89 3.52
N ALA A 41 -8.33 7.36 4.22
CA ALA A 41 -6.98 7.51 3.69
C ALA A 41 -6.37 6.15 3.31
N ALA A 42 -6.52 5.14 4.16
CA ALA A 42 -6.05 3.78 3.90
C ALA A 42 -6.72 3.16 2.65
N GLN A 43 -8.03 3.31 2.51
CA GLN A 43 -8.75 2.86 1.32
C GLN A 43 -8.33 3.62 0.05
N ALA A 44 -8.12 4.93 0.17
CA ALA A 44 -7.66 5.73 -0.96
C ALA A 44 -6.24 5.35 -1.39
N ALA A 45 -5.33 5.07 -0.45
CA ALA A 45 -3.97 4.61 -0.72
C ALA A 45 -3.98 3.23 -1.42
N ASP A 46 -4.78 2.27 -0.94
CA ASP A 46 -4.91 0.95 -1.58
C ASP A 46 -5.46 1.05 -3.01
N ARG A 47 -6.49 1.88 -3.23
CA ARG A 47 -7.03 2.11 -4.59
C ARG A 47 -5.99 2.71 -5.52
N ARG A 48 -5.29 3.77 -5.08
CA ARG A 48 -4.22 4.39 -5.87
C ARG A 48 -3.11 3.41 -6.21
N ALA A 49 -2.69 2.59 -5.24
CA ALA A 49 -1.69 1.56 -5.48
C ALA A 49 -2.16 0.57 -6.57
N ARG A 50 -3.41 0.07 -6.49
CA ARG A 50 -4.00 -0.82 -7.51
C ARG A 50 -4.07 -0.17 -8.88
N ASP A 51 -4.54 1.08 -8.95
CA ASP A 51 -4.64 1.83 -10.21
C ASP A 51 -3.25 2.04 -10.83
N THR A 52 -2.27 2.43 -10.02
CA THR A 52 -0.89 2.63 -10.48
C THR A 52 -0.28 1.34 -11.00
N VAL A 53 -0.33 0.24 -10.22
CA VAL A 53 0.28 -1.03 -10.67
C VAL A 53 -0.41 -1.59 -11.91
N THR A 54 -1.73 -1.39 -12.05
CA THR A 54 -2.48 -1.81 -13.23
C THR A 54 -2.07 -1.02 -14.47
N ALA A 55 -2.03 0.32 -14.35
CA ALA A 55 -1.64 1.18 -15.47
C ALA A 55 -0.20 0.92 -15.93
N VAL A 56 0.74 0.80 -14.99
CA VAL A 56 2.15 0.51 -15.31
C VAL A 56 2.29 -0.90 -15.91
N ALA A 57 1.60 -1.91 -15.38
CA ALA A 57 1.66 -3.27 -15.92
C ALA A 57 1.15 -3.32 -17.37
N ALA A 58 0.02 -2.66 -17.67
CA ALA A 58 -0.51 -2.57 -19.03
C ALA A 58 0.46 -1.81 -19.96
N THR A 59 0.98 -0.66 -19.52
CA THR A 59 1.93 0.13 -20.31
C THR A 59 3.20 -0.65 -20.65
N VAL A 60 3.73 -1.40 -19.69
CA VAL A 60 4.92 -2.24 -19.92
C VAL A 60 4.60 -3.44 -20.80
N ALA A 61 3.43 -4.05 -20.64
CA ALA A 61 3.00 -5.19 -21.45
C ALA A 61 2.80 -4.81 -22.93
N ASP A 62 2.32 -3.59 -23.22
CA ASP A 62 2.07 -3.08 -24.57
C ASP A 62 3.29 -2.38 -25.19
N ALA A 63 4.40 -2.27 -24.46
CA ALA A 63 5.57 -1.53 -24.91
C ALA A 63 6.29 -2.24 -26.09
N PRO A 64 6.49 -1.59 -27.25
CA PRO A 64 7.11 -2.21 -28.41
C PRO A 64 8.52 -2.73 -28.16
N ASN A 65 9.29 -2.07 -27.29
CA ASN A 65 10.63 -2.51 -26.91
C ASN A 65 10.61 -3.78 -26.04
N VAL A 66 9.54 -4.06 -25.30
CA VAL A 66 9.37 -5.33 -24.59
C VAL A 66 9.15 -6.45 -25.58
N LEU A 67 8.28 -6.26 -26.58
CA LEU A 67 8.07 -7.24 -27.65
C LEU A 67 9.35 -7.52 -28.43
N ALA A 68 10.09 -6.47 -28.79
CA ALA A 68 11.36 -6.62 -29.49
C ALA A 68 12.41 -7.38 -28.65
N ALA A 69 12.53 -7.07 -27.36
CA ALA A 69 13.47 -7.73 -26.46
C ALA A 69 13.14 -9.20 -26.23
N LEU A 70 11.85 -9.56 -26.13
CA LEU A 70 11.38 -10.94 -26.00
C LEU A 70 11.75 -11.81 -27.21
N ALA A 71 11.94 -11.21 -28.38
CA ALA A 71 12.36 -11.91 -29.60
C ALA A 71 13.88 -12.11 -29.70
N THR A 72 14.69 -11.56 -28.78
CA THR A 72 16.16 -11.71 -28.78
C THR A 72 16.59 -13.04 -28.14
N GLN A 73 17.88 -13.38 -28.29
CA GLN A 73 18.44 -14.58 -27.68
C GLN A 73 18.67 -14.43 -26.17
N ASP A 74 18.75 -13.20 -25.64
CA ASP A 74 18.98 -12.90 -24.23
C ASP A 74 18.00 -11.81 -23.76
N PRO A 75 16.69 -12.12 -23.59
CA PRO A 75 15.70 -11.17 -23.15
C PRO A 75 16.04 -10.47 -21.82
N PRO A 76 16.60 -11.13 -20.79
CA PRO A 76 16.97 -10.47 -19.54
C PRO A 76 17.91 -9.29 -19.72
N ARG A 77 18.89 -9.39 -20.60
CA ARG A 77 19.89 -8.34 -20.86
C ARG A 77 19.25 -7.05 -21.37
N GLU A 78 18.25 -7.16 -22.21
CA GLU A 78 17.55 -6.01 -22.79
C GLU A 78 16.43 -5.49 -21.87
N LEU A 79 15.69 -6.40 -21.22
CA LEU A 79 14.52 -6.08 -20.40
C LEU A 79 14.89 -5.51 -19.03
N GLN A 80 15.95 -6.01 -18.38
CA GLN A 80 16.29 -5.59 -17.01
C GLN A 80 16.57 -4.07 -16.92
N PRO A 81 17.40 -3.44 -17.76
CA PRO A 81 17.64 -2.00 -17.70
C PRO A 81 16.39 -1.17 -18.00
N PHE A 82 15.51 -1.66 -18.86
CA PHE A 82 14.23 -1.02 -19.16
C PHE A 82 13.30 -1.08 -17.96
N ALA A 83 13.11 -2.27 -17.38
CA ALA A 83 12.24 -2.47 -16.22
C ALA A 83 12.67 -1.61 -15.03
N GLU A 84 13.99 -1.49 -14.75
CA GLU A 84 14.51 -0.66 -13.66
C GLU A 84 14.28 0.84 -13.89
N ARG A 85 14.42 1.33 -15.13
CA ARG A 85 14.08 2.73 -15.43
C ARG A 85 12.59 3.00 -15.19
N VAL A 86 11.72 2.16 -15.78
CA VAL A 86 10.27 2.33 -15.61
C VAL A 86 9.87 2.20 -14.12
N ARG A 87 10.48 1.28 -13.38
CA ARG A 87 10.26 1.11 -11.94
C ARG A 87 10.56 2.40 -11.18
N ALA A 88 11.72 3.00 -11.45
CA ALA A 88 12.14 4.24 -10.79
C ALA A 88 11.23 5.42 -11.17
N ASP A 89 10.90 5.57 -12.46
CA ASP A 89 10.09 6.67 -12.98
C ASP A 89 8.62 6.59 -12.51
N ALA A 90 8.07 5.38 -12.43
CA ALA A 90 6.69 5.14 -11.99
C ALA A 90 6.52 5.07 -10.47
N GLY A 91 7.62 5.03 -9.69
CA GLY A 91 7.58 4.94 -8.23
C GLY A 91 6.98 3.62 -7.72
N VAL A 92 7.17 2.53 -8.45
CA VAL A 92 6.77 1.18 -8.04
C VAL A 92 7.95 0.40 -7.48
N ASP A 93 7.70 -0.60 -6.62
CA ASP A 93 8.78 -1.32 -5.93
C ASP A 93 9.40 -2.41 -6.78
N PHE A 94 8.64 -3.01 -7.69
CA PHE A 94 9.16 -3.99 -8.63
C PHE A 94 8.40 -4.04 -9.94
N ILE A 95 9.14 -4.40 -11.00
CA ILE A 95 8.62 -4.81 -12.30
C ILE A 95 9.28 -6.14 -12.65
N THR A 96 8.49 -7.20 -12.76
CA THR A 96 8.94 -8.53 -13.14
C THR A 96 8.31 -8.89 -14.48
N ILE A 97 9.13 -9.02 -15.50
CA ILE A 97 8.75 -9.60 -16.80
C ILE A 97 9.20 -11.05 -16.77
N MET A 98 8.36 -11.98 -17.21
CA MET A 98 8.63 -13.42 -17.16
C MET A 98 8.02 -14.13 -18.37
N ASN A 99 8.55 -15.34 -18.66
CA ASN A 99 7.96 -16.18 -19.68
C ASN A 99 6.64 -16.82 -19.19
N PRO A 100 5.85 -17.49 -20.04
CA PRO A 100 4.63 -18.17 -19.65
C PRO A 100 4.82 -19.26 -18.57
N ASP A 101 6.01 -19.85 -18.46
CA ASP A 101 6.34 -20.83 -17.43
C ASP A 101 6.67 -20.18 -16.08
N GLY A 102 6.68 -18.84 -15.99
CA GLY A 102 6.97 -18.08 -14.78
C GLY A 102 8.47 -17.86 -14.51
N ILE A 103 9.36 -18.10 -15.47
CA ILE A 103 10.78 -17.79 -15.31
C ILE A 103 11.00 -16.30 -15.52
N ARG A 104 11.62 -15.64 -14.52
CA ARG A 104 11.82 -14.18 -14.51
C ARG A 104 12.92 -13.76 -15.47
N TYR A 105 12.63 -12.79 -16.30
CA TYR A 105 13.60 -12.04 -17.09
C TYR A 105 14.09 -10.78 -16.38
N THR A 106 13.24 -10.19 -15.50
CA THR A 106 13.58 -8.99 -14.73
C THR A 106 13.21 -9.13 -13.26
N HIS A 107 13.97 -8.48 -12.38
CA HIS A 107 13.69 -8.37 -10.96
C HIS A 107 14.58 -7.28 -10.33
N PRO A 108 14.11 -6.49 -9.29
CA PRO A 108 14.95 -5.51 -8.59
C PRO A 108 16.22 -6.11 -7.96
N ASP A 109 16.14 -7.35 -7.48
CA ASP A 109 17.30 -8.15 -7.07
C ASP A 109 17.75 -9.01 -8.27
N PRO A 110 18.90 -8.70 -8.90
CA PRO A 110 19.38 -9.46 -10.07
C PRO A 110 19.62 -10.96 -9.80
N ALA A 111 19.88 -11.34 -8.55
CA ALA A 111 20.06 -12.74 -8.16
C ALA A 111 18.79 -13.60 -8.31
N LYS A 112 17.63 -12.95 -8.50
CA LYS A 112 16.34 -13.61 -8.70
C LYS A 112 15.97 -13.79 -10.18
N ILE A 113 16.74 -13.20 -11.10
CA ILE A 113 16.56 -13.38 -12.55
C ILE A 113 16.87 -14.86 -12.90
N GLY A 114 16.07 -15.44 -13.79
CA GLY A 114 16.11 -16.88 -14.11
C GLY A 114 15.41 -17.77 -13.08
N GLY A 115 14.99 -17.24 -11.93
CA GLY A 115 14.22 -17.97 -10.93
C GLY A 115 12.72 -17.97 -11.19
N MET A 116 12.01 -18.91 -10.55
CA MET A 116 10.56 -19.03 -10.66
C MET A 116 9.84 -17.86 -9.97
N PHE A 117 8.86 -17.28 -10.64
CA PHE A 117 7.94 -16.28 -10.07
C PHE A 117 7.08 -16.90 -8.95
N LEU A 118 6.88 -16.15 -7.88
CA LEU A 118 6.05 -16.58 -6.76
C LEU A 118 4.70 -15.86 -6.83
N GLY A 119 3.66 -16.58 -7.25
CA GLY A 119 2.32 -16.05 -7.29
C GLY A 119 1.43 -16.65 -8.36
N ASN A 120 0.20 -16.17 -8.41
CA ASN A 120 -0.78 -16.62 -9.39
C ASN A 120 -0.47 -16.01 -10.76
N THR A 121 -0.50 -16.84 -11.79
CA THR A 121 -0.33 -16.44 -13.21
C THR A 121 -1.51 -16.91 -14.07
N ALA A 122 -2.42 -17.70 -13.53
CA ALA A 122 -3.46 -18.39 -14.29
C ALA A 122 -4.36 -17.44 -15.09
N GLU A 123 -4.80 -16.35 -14.47
CA GLU A 123 -5.65 -15.35 -15.14
C GLU A 123 -4.92 -14.66 -16.28
N ALA A 124 -3.64 -14.27 -16.05
CA ALA A 124 -2.84 -13.62 -17.07
C ALA A 124 -2.48 -14.56 -18.23
N LEU A 125 -2.22 -15.84 -17.96
CA LEU A 125 -2.07 -16.86 -18.99
C LEU A 125 -3.36 -17.08 -19.81
N ALA A 126 -4.52 -16.85 -19.19
CA ALA A 126 -5.81 -16.85 -19.87
C ALA A 126 -6.11 -15.51 -20.59
N GLY A 127 -5.15 -14.61 -20.69
CA GLY A 127 -5.26 -13.32 -21.39
C GLY A 127 -5.97 -12.21 -20.61
N ARG A 128 -6.14 -12.33 -19.29
CA ARG A 128 -6.82 -11.36 -18.45
C ARG A 128 -5.87 -10.76 -17.43
N SER A 129 -5.77 -9.44 -17.41
CA SER A 129 -5.05 -8.73 -16.34
C SER A 129 -5.84 -8.80 -15.03
N PHE A 130 -5.14 -8.89 -13.90
CA PHE A 130 -5.75 -8.90 -12.57
C PHE A 130 -4.85 -8.23 -11.54
N THR A 131 -5.43 -7.87 -10.40
CA THR A 131 -4.71 -7.34 -9.24
C THR A 131 -4.95 -8.21 -8.02
N GLU A 132 -3.92 -8.41 -7.23
CA GLU A 132 -4.00 -9.16 -5.98
C GLU A 132 -3.08 -8.56 -4.91
N THR A 133 -3.32 -8.93 -3.66
CA THR A 133 -2.35 -8.74 -2.58
C THR A 133 -1.68 -10.08 -2.31
N TRP A 134 -0.35 -10.11 -2.44
CA TRP A 134 0.44 -11.34 -2.35
C TRP A 134 1.74 -11.15 -1.61
N THR A 135 2.20 -12.18 -0.91
CA THR A 135 3.52 -12.17 -0.27
C THR A 135 4.53 -12.85 -1.19
N GLY A 136 5.32 -12.04 -1.87
CA GLY A 136 6.38 -12.47 -2.78
C GLY A 136 7.78 -12.37 -2.17
N THR A 137 8.81 -12.29 -3.02
CA THR A 137 10.23 -12.18 -2.62
C THR A 137 10.56 -10.88 -1.87
N LEU A 138 9.79 -9.82 -2.09
CA LEU A 138 9.93 -8.50 -1.44
C LEU A 138 8.95 -8.29 -0.29
N GLY A 139 8.25 -9.35 0.14
CA GLY A 139 7.24 -9.28 1.19
C GLY A 139 5.81 -9.06 0.66
N PRO A 140 4.86 -8.71 1.55
CA PRO A 140 3.49 -8.42 1.17
C PRO A 140 3.41 -7.21 0.24
N SER A 141 2.71 -7.34 -0.89
CA SER A 141 2.58 -6.30 -1.90
C SER A 141 1.21 -6.32 -2.56
N VAL A 142 0.75 -5.15 -2.96
CA VAL A 142 -0.32 -5.00 -3.94
C VAL A 142 0.33 -5.06 -5.31
N ARG A 143 -0.13 -5.95 -6.18
CA ARG A 143 0.45 -6.11 -7.52
C ARG A 143 -0.62 -6.32 -8.59
N ALA A 144 -0.29 -5.92 -9.81
CA ALA A 144 -1.00 -6.29 -11.01
C ALA A 144 -0.19 -7.32 -11.79
N VAL A 145 -0.86 -8.25 -12.46
CA VAL A 145 -0.26 -9.15 -13.44
C VAL A 145 -1.00 -8.98 -14.75
N ALA A 146 -0.27 -8.68 -15.83
CA ALA A 146 -0.81 -8.44 -17.16
C ALA A 146 -0.15 -9.37 -18.18
N PRO A 147 -0.90 -9.89 -19.17
CA PRO A 147 -0.36 -10.65 -20.29
C PRO A 147 0.35 -9.72 -21.30
N VAL A 148 1.42 -10.21 -21.89
CA VAL A 148 2.04 -9.64 -23.09
C VAL A 148 1.59 -10.47 -24.27
N PHE A 149 0.97 -9.82 -25.27
CA PHE A 149 0.46 -10.51 -26.44
C PHE A 149 1.44 -10.43 -27.61
N GLY A 150 1.63 -11.53 -28.31
CA GLY A 150 2.32 -11.60 -29.58
C GLY A 150 1.41 -11.21 -30.75
N GLU A 151 1.96 -11.24 -31.98
CA GLU A 151 1.26 -10.85 -33.22
C GLU A 151 -0.03 -11.66 -33.47
N ALA A 152 -0.08 -12.94 -33.11
CA ALA A 152 -1.25 -13.78 -33.24
C ALA A 152 -2.19 -13.74 -32.02
N HIS A 153 -2.05 -12.70 -31.17
CA HIS A 153 -2.83 -12.53 -29.95
C HIS A 153 -2.69 -13.67 -28.92
N GLN A 154 -1.61 -14.45 -29.00
CA GLN A 154 -1.24 -15.42 -27.98
C GLN A 154 -0.44 -14.74 -26.85
N VAL A 155 -0.55 -15.25 -25.64
CA VAL A 155 0.27 -14.78 -24.51
C VAL A 155 1.69 -15.31 -24.67
N ILE A 156 2.68 -14.42 -24.81
CA ILE A 156 4.09 -14.74 -25.00
C ILE A 156 4.94 -14.45 -23.77
N ALA A 157 4.47 -13.59 -22.88
CA ALA A 157 5.11 -13.26 -21.61
C ALA A 157 4.07 -12.69 -20.65
N LEU A 158 4.47 -12.49 -19.40
CA LEU A 158 3.67 -11.86 -18.36
C LEU A 158 4.47 -10.73 -17.71
N VAL A 159 3.78 -9.67 -17.31
CA VAL A 159 4.34 -8.54 -16.55
C VAL A 159 3.68 -8.48 -15.20
N SER A 160 4.46 -8.51 -14.12
CA SER A 160 3.98 -8.27 -12.77
C SER A 160 4.60 -6.96 -12.23
N VAL A 161 3.76 -6.03 -11.83
CA VAL A 161 4.16 -4.74 -11.23
C VAL A 161 3.57 -4.66 -9.83
N GLY A 162 4.35 -4.21 -8.84
CA GLY A 162 3.84 -4.14 -7.49
C GLY A 162 4.44 -3.04 -6.62
N ILE A 163 3.66 -2.71 -5.58
CA ILE A 163 4.01 -1.78 -4.50
C ILE A 163 3.90 -2.54 -3.19
N THR A 164 4.94 -2.50 -2.35
CA THR A 164 4.97 -3.22 -1.06
C THR A 164 4.03 -2.57 -0.05
N VAL A 165 3.41 -3.39 0.79
CA VAL A 165 2.51 -2.89 1.85
C VAL A 165 3.26 -2.03 2.87
N SER A 166 4.56 -2.25 3.07
CA SER A 166 5.41 -1.42 3.92
C SER A 166 5.53 0.02 3.43
N ALA A 167 5.60 0.23 2.10
CA ALA A 167 5.60 1.57 1.51
C ALA A 167 4.26 2.30 1.76
N ILE A 168 3.14 1.59 1.59
CA ILE A 168 1.79 2.11 1.84
C ILE A 168 1.60 2.46 3.32
N SER A 169 2.06 1.59 4.25
CA SER A 169 1.87 1.81 5.69
C SER A 169 2.74 2.93 6.25
N ALA A 170 3.91 3.22 5.69
CA ALA A 170 4.76 4.32 6.11
C ALA A 170 4.10 5.69 5.88
N GLU A 171 3.44 5.88 4.74
CA GLU A 171 2.70 7.10 4.42
C GLU A 171 1.52 7.31 5.38
N LEU A 172 0.79 6.23 5.72
CA LEU A 172 -0.32 6.27 6.67
C LEU A 172 0.14 6.57 8.11
N GLN A 173 1.30 6.06 8.54
CA GLN A 173 1.85 6.36 9.87
C GLN A 173 2.17 7.84 10.05
N GLN A 174 2.68 8.50 9.01
CA GLN A 174 2.98 9.94 9.07
C GLN A 174 1.71 10.79 9.20
N LEU A 175 0.63 10.41 8.51
CA LEU A 175 -0.67 11.04 8.66
C LEU A 175 -1.24 10.87 10.07
N LEU A 176 -1.11 9.67 10.66
CA LEU A 176 -1.54 9.40 12.04
C LEU A 176 -0.78 10.25 13.05
N GLN A 177 0.54 10.36 12.92
CA GLN A 177 1.35 11.18 13.82
C GLN A 177 0.92 12.66 13.78
N ASN A 178 0.68 13.20 12.60
CA ASN A 178 0.20 14.58 12.44
C ASN A 178 -1.17 14.79 13.09
N LEU A 179 -2.09 13.84 12.95
CA LEU A 179 -3.42 13.91 13.58
C LEU A 179 -3.33 13.86 15.11
N ILE A 180 -2.46 13.01 15.67
CA ILE A 180 -2.22 12.90 17.11
C ILE A 180 -1.66 14.22 17.66
N VAL A 181 -0.70 14.85 16.97
CA VAL A 181 -0.10 16.12 17.37
C VAL A 181 -1.16 17.23 17.41
N VAL A 182 -2.00 17.33 16.38
CA VAL A 182 -3.10 18.31 16.31
C VAL A 182 -4.11 18.08 17.44
N ALA A 183 -4.50 16.83 17.68
CA ALA A 183 -5.43 16.48 18.76
C ALA A 183 -4.85 16.83 20.15
N ALA A 184 -3.58 16.54 20.38
CA ALA A 184 -2.89 16.89 21.62
C ALA A 184 -2.78 18.39 21.82
N ALA A 185 -2.51 19.17 20.76
CA ALA A 185 -2.47 20.63 20.82
C ALA A 185 -3.83 21.24 21.17
N VAL A 186 -4.91 20.75 20.58
CA VAL A 186 -6.29 21.18 20.87
C VAL A 186 -6.65 20.90 22.33
N LEU A 187 -6.31 19.70 22.85
CA LEU A 187 -6.54 19.33 24.25
C LEU A 187 -5.73 20.21 25.22
N ALA A 188 -4.46 20.49 24.89
CA ALA A 188 -3.59 21.33 25.73
C ALA A 188 -4.12 22.78 25.83
N VAL A 189 -4.60 23.36 24.73
CA VAL A 189 -5.23 24.69 24.71
C VAL A 189 -6.52 24.70 25.52
N GLY A 190 -7.36 23.64 25.45
CA GLY A 190 -8.58 23.50 26.22
C GLY A 190 -8.34 23.42 27.72
N ILE A 191 -7.24 22.76 28.15
CA ILE A 191 -6.85 22.64 29.59
C ILE A 191 -6.22 23.95 30.11
N ALA A 192 -5.41 24.64 29.28
CA ALA A 192 -4.73 25.89 29.69
C ALA A 192 -5.67 27.08 29.78
N GLY A 193 -6.81 27.04 29.07
CA GLY A 193 -7.85 28.11 29.07
C GLY A 193 -8.92 27.97 30.15
N SER A 194 -8.87 26.95 31.00
CA SER A 194 -9.81 26.67 32.09
C SER A 194 -9.17 26.92 33.47
#